data_ca7c6a4145713bb68799e215f73baefe
#
_entry.id   ca7c6a4145713bb68799e215f73baefe
#
_cell.length_a   1.000
_cell.length_b   1.000
_cell.length_c   1.000
_cell.angle_alpha   90.00
_cell.angle_beta   90.00
_cell.angle_gamma   90.00
#
_symmetry.space_group_name_H-M   'P 1'
#
loop_
_entity.id
_entity.type
_entity.pdbx_description
1 polymer ?
#
loop_
_entity_poly.entity_id
_entity_poly.type
_entity_poly.pdbx_seq_one_letter_code
_entity_poly.pdbx_strand_id
1 'polypeptide(L)'
;SEMCIRDSLKGDFKGNEKQIGEAFKSILDGGVLRDELFITSKVWNDMHGEGQVIDSCKQTLHDLQLDYLDLFLIHWPFPNYHPPGCTVNSRSPDSEPYIHSNYMIAWKQMETLVDEGLVKSIGTSNMTIPKMDILLRDCRIMPAYNEKEIHPHFQKDIFFNYLLERNIQPIGFCPIVSPKR
;
A
#
# COMPACT_ATOMS: atom_id res chain seq x y z
N SER A 1 6.15 -0.19 -17.60
CA SER A 1 4.72 -0.43 -17.30
C SER A 1 4.54 -0.52 -15.79
N GLU A 2 3.54 0.15 -15.25
CA GLU A 2 3.21 0.10 -13.84
C GLU A 2 2.45 -1.20 -13.54
N MET A 3 2.98 -2.02 -12.63
CA MET A 3 2.33 -3.23 -12.19
C MET A 3 2.02 -3.10 -10.70
N CYS A 4 0.75 -2.93 -10.38
CA CYS A 4 0.28 -2.97 -9.00
C CYS A 4 0.01 -4.42 -8.62
N ILE A 5 0.86 -4.97 -7.75
CA ILE A 5 0.62 -6.27 -7.14
C ILE A 5 -0.39 -6.04 -6.03
N ARG A 6 -1.60 -6.44 -6.30
CA ARG A 6 -2.65 -6.44 -5.31
C ARG A 6 -2.63 -7.80 -4.64
N ASP A 7 -2.51 -7.81 -3.33
CA ASP A 7 -2.84 -9.00 -2.56
C ASP A 7 -4.17 -9.54 -3.05
N SER A 8 -4.18 -10.75 -3.57
CA SER A 8 -5.44 -11.37 -3.92
C SER A 8 -6.12 -11.82 -2.64
N LEU A 9 -7.01 -10.99 -2.21
CA LEU A 9 -7.76 -11.02 -0.96
C LEU A 9 -8.81 -12.13 -0.96
N LYS A 10 -8.45 -13.30 -1.38
CA LYS A 10 -9.29 -14.49 -1.20
C LYS A 10 -8.75 -15.27 -0.02
N GLY A 11 -9.23 -14.90 1.16
CA GLY A 11 -9.42 -15.81 2.29
C GLY A 11 -8.26 -16.63 2.86
N ASP A 12 -7.22 -16.81 2.12
CA ASP A 12 -5.97 -17.41 2.56
C ASP A 12 -4.92 -16.32 2.64
N PHE A 13 -4.40 -16.06 3.82
CA PHE A 13 -3.33 -15.12 4.13
C PHE A 13 -2.00 -15.38 3.38
N LYS A 14 -2.00 -16.30 2.44
CA LYS A 14 -0.93 -16.54 1.52
C LYS A 14 -1.25 -15.80 0.23
N GLY A 15 -0.76 -14.56 0.14
CA GLY A 15 -0.81 -13.77 -1.08
C GLY A 15 -0.23 -14.55 -2.26
N ASN A 16 -0.52 -14.07 -3.45
CA ASN A 16 0.02 -14.64 -4.69
C ASN A 16 1.46 -14.14 -4.99
N GLU A 17 2.12 -13.49 -4.03
CA GLU A 17 3.44 -12.87 -4.22
C GLU A 17 4.50 -13.86 -4.67
N LYS A 18 4.49 -15.10 -4.14
CA LYS A 18 5.43 -16.15 -4.61
C LYS A 18 5.25 -16.51 -6.07
N GLN A 19 3.99 -16.66 -6.51
CA GLN A 19 3.68 -16.96 -7.92
C GLN A 19 4.07 -15.80 -8.84
N ILE A 20 3.86 -14.58 -8.37
CA ILE A 20 4.27 -13.37 -9.07
C ILE A 20 5.80 -13.27 -9.10
N GLY A 21 6.50 -13.63 -8.01
CA GLY A 21 7.95 -13.68 -7.96
C GLY A 21 8.55 -14.65 -8.98
N GLU A 22 7.94 -15.82 -9.16
CA GLU A 22 8.33 -16.75 -10.23
C GLU A 22 8.15 -16.15 -11.63
N ALA A 23 7.04 -15.40 -11.83
CA ALA A 23 6.80 -14.70 -13.08
C ALA A 23 7.80 -13.57 -13.30
N PHE A 24 8.14 -12.77 -12.26
CA PHE A 24 9.16 -11.73 -12.35
C PHE A 24 10.52 -12.30 -12.71
N LYS A 25 10.93 -13.39 -12.07
CA LYS A 25 12.19 -14.05 -12.42
C LYS A 25 12.22 -14.41 -13.90
N SER A 26 11.16 -15.00 -14.41
CA SER A 26 11.06 -15.34 -15.84
C SER A 26 11.13 -14.11 -16.76
N ILE A 27 10.50 -13.00 -16.38
CA ILE A 27 10.49 -11.75 -17.14
C ILE A 27 11.89 -11.12 -17.16
N LEU A 28 12.55 -11.06 -16.00
CA LEU A 28 13.89 -10.50 -15.86
C LEU A 28 14.95 -11.36 -16.57
N ASP A 29 14.86 -12.68 -16.44
CA ASP A 29 15.70 -13.63 -17.18
C ASP A 29 15.48 -13.52 -18.71
N GLY A 30 14.29 -13.10 -19.14
CA GLY A 30 13.91 -12.81 -20.52
C GLY A 30 14.47 -11.48 -21.07
N GLY A 31 15.20 -10.71 -20.24
CA GLY A 31 15.91 -9.50 -20.66
C GLY A 31 15.21 -8.16 -20.36
N VAL A 32 14.06 -8.18 -19.68
CA VAL A 32 13.46 -6.94 -19.15
C VAL A 32 14.28 -6.46 -17.95
N LEU A 33 14.66 -5.19 -17.94
CA LEU A 33 15.42 -4.63 -16.84
C LEU A 33 14.51 -4.33 -15.63
N ARG A 34 15.01 -4.51 -14.42
CA ARG A 34 14.24 -4.26 -13.19
C ARG A 34 13.75 -2.81 -13.08
N ASP A 35 14.49 -1.85 -13.59
CA ASP A 35 14.17 -0.43 -13.59
C ASP A 35 13.12 -0.02 -14.64
N GLU A 36 12.79 -0.90 -15.57
CA GLU A 36 11.66 -0.73 -16.50
C GLU A 36 10.31 -1.11 -15.86
N LEU A 37 10.34 -1.69 -14.66
CA LEU A 37 9.16 -2.12 -13.91
C LEU A 37 8.93 -1.20 -12.71
N PHE A 38 7.68 -0.74 -12.54
CA PHE A 38 7.24 -0.05 -11.32
C PHE A 38 6.37 -0.99 -10.48
N ILE A 39 6.92 -1.45 -9.36
CA ILE A 39 6.31 -2.51 -8.54
C ILE A 39 5.82 -1.93 -7.22
N THR A 40 4.53 -2.10 -6.97
CA THR A 40 3.84 -1.63 -5.76
C THR A 40 3.33 -2.81 -4.94
N SER A 41 3.57 -2.79 -3.64
CA SER A 41 2.90 -3.67 -2.67
C SER A 41 2.40 -2.87 -1.45
N LYS A 42 1.76 -3.54 -0.50
CA LYS A 42 1.10 -2.91 0.64
C LYS A 42 1.36 -3.68 1.93
N VAL A 43 1.51 -2.92 3.02
CA VAL A 43 1.43 -3.47 4.38
C VAL A 43 0.02 -4.01 4.61
N TRP A 44 -0.09 -5.24 5.10
CA TRP A 44 -1.37 -5.84 5.41
C TRP A 44 -2.07 -5.16 6.60
N ASN A 45 -3.37 -5.34 6.66
CA ASN A 45 -4.26 -4.56 7.51
C ASN A 45 -4.03 -4.69 9.03
N ASP A 46 -3.37 -5.74 9.49
CA ASP A 46 -3.08 -6.01 10.90
C ASP A 46 -1.58 -5.91 11.26
N MET A 47 -0.72 -5.59 10.28
CA MET A 47 0.73 -5.52 10.43
C MET A 47 1.22 -4.09 10.73
N HIS A 48 0.59 -3.40 11.68
CA HIS A 48 0.92 -2.00 12.02
C HIS A 48 1.77 -1.85 13.28
N GLY A 49 2.03 -2.92 14.01
CA GLY A 49 2.81 -2.92 15.25
C GLY A 49 4.32 -2.70 15.02
N GLU A 50 5.06 -2.59 16.13
CA GLU A 50 6.52 -2.44 16.09
C GLU A 50 7.19 -3.62 15.37
N GLY A 51 8.07 -3.35 14.41
CA GLY A 51 8.76 -4.32 13.58
C GLY A 51 7.92 -4.94 12.46
N GLN A 52 6.60 -4.97 12.59
CA GLN A 52 5.71 -5.70 11.68
C GLN A 52 5.70 -5.16 10.26
N VAL A 53 5.78 -3.84 10.08
CA VAL A 53 5.84 -3.21 8.75
C VAL A 53 7.14 -3.59 8.03
N ILE A 54 8.25 -3.60 8.75
CA ILE A 54 9.56 -4.00 8.21
C ILE A 54 9.55 -5.48 7.85
N ASP A 55 9.05 -6.34 8.73
CA ASP A 55 8.95 -7.78 8.48
C ASP A 55 8.03 -8.07 7.28
N SER A 56 6.88 -7.38 7.18
CA SER A 56 5.97 -7.49 6.05
C SER A 56 6.66 -7.11 4.73
N CYS A 57 7.41 -6.02 4.69
CA CYS A 57 8.15 -5.61 3.50
C CYS A 57 9.23 -6.63 3.12
N LYS A 58 10.02 -7.09 4.08
CA LYS A 58 11.08 -8.10 3.85
C LYS A 58 10.49 -9.42 3.35
N GLN A 59 9.33 -9.83 3.89
CA GLN A 59 8.63 -11.02 3.41
C GLN A 59 8.13 -10.85 1.97
N THR A 60 7.53 -9.70 1.66
CA THR A 60 7.10 -9.36 0.30
C THR A 60 8.27 -9.40 -0.68
N LEU A 61 9.40 -8.77 -0.36
CA LEU A 61 10.59 -8.79 -1.21
C LEU A 61 11.13 -10.21 -1.42
N HIS A 62 11.19 -11.01 -0.36
CA HIS A 62 11.58 -12.42 -0.44
C HIS A 62 10.65 -13.22 -1.37
N ASP A 63 9.33 -13.07 -1.21
CA ASP A 63 8.35 -13.82 -1.98
C ASP A 63 8.31 -13.38 -3.45
N LEU A 64 8.52 -12.09 -3.72
CA LEU A 64 8.64 -11.54 -5.07
C LEU A 64 10.01 -11.78 -5.72
N GLN A 65 11.01 -12.27 -4.98
CA GLN A 65 12.40 -12.43 -5.41
C GLN A 65 13.01 -11.11 -5.93
N LEU A 66 12.79 -10.02 -5.20
CA LEU A 66 13.23 -8.67 -5.54
C LEU A 66 14.08 -8.06 -4.43
N ASP A 67 15.00 -7.17 -4.80
CA ASP A 67 15.84 -6.44 -3.85
C ASP A 67 15.16 -5.17 -3.32
N TYR A 68 14.22 -4.60 -4.07
CA TYR A 68 13.49 -3.39 -3.67
C TYR A 68 12.10 -3.32 -4.31
N LEU A 69 11.21 -2.54 -3.66
CA LEU A 69 9.95 -2.08 -4.25
C LEU A 69 10.07 -0.64 -4.72
N ASP A 70 9.35 -0.26 -5.77
CA ASP A 70 9.25 1.13 -6.20
C ASP A 70 8.30 1.92 -5.30
N LEU A 71 7.25 1.28 -4.82
CA LEU A 71 6.27 1.87 -3.91
C LEU A 71 5.75 0.85 -2.90
N PHE A 72 5.75 1.27 -1.62
CA PHE A 72 5.12 0.50 -0.55
C PHE A 72 4.08 1.35 0.16
N LEU A 73 2.87 0.84 0.32
CA LEU A 73 1.72 1.56 0.87
C LEU A 73 1.25 0.96 2.18
N ILE A 74 0.80 1.77 3.12
CA ILE A 74 -0.05 1.30 4.22
C ILE A 74 -1.48 1.18 3.68
N HIS A 75 -2.04 -0.04 3.67
CA HIS A 75 -3.32 -0.35 3.00
C HIS A 75 -4.51 0.37 3.64
N TRP A 76 -4.59 0.38 4.99
CA TRP A 76 -5.60 1.13 5.74
C TRP A 76 -4.94 1.99 6.82
N PRO A 77 -5.49 3.15 7.15
CA PRO A 77 -4.89 4.04 8.15
C PRO A 77 -5.08 3.56 9.61
N PHE A 78 -5.64 2.38 9.80
CA PHE A 78 -5.88 1.73 11.09
C PHE A 78 -5.88 0.21 10.89
N PRO A 79 -5.64 -0.60 11.93
CA PRO A 79 -5.80 -2.03 11.85
C PRO A 79 -7.22 -2.41 11.42
N ASN A 80 -7.32 -3.12 10.30
CA ASN A 80 -8.58 -3.48 9.65
C ASN A 80 -8.61 -4.99 9.39
N TYR A 81 -8.57 -5.75 10.48
CA TYR A 81 -8.55 -7.21 10.42
C TYR A 81 -9.78 -7.77 9.70
N HIS A 82 -9.54 -8.72 8.84
CA HIS A 82 -10.58 -9.45 8.14
C HIS A 82 -10.39 -10.95 8.38
N PRO A 83 -11.35 -11.63 9.00
CA PRO A 83 -11.28 -13.08 9.16
C PRO A 83 -11.25 -13.79 7.81
N PRO A 84 -10.68 -15.02 7.76
CA PRO A 84 -10.67 -15.81 6.54
C PRO A 84 -12.06 -15.95 5.92
N GLY A 85 -12.16 -15.77 4.60
CA GLY A 85 -13.40 -15.91 3.84
C GLY A 85 -14.32 -14.69 3.82
N CYS A 86 -13.99 -13.60 4.51
CA CYS A 86 -14.80 -12.37 4.43
C CYS A 86 -14.33 -11.44 3.30
N THR A 87 -15.21 -10.49 2.95
CA THR A 87 -14.89 -9.48 1.94
C THR A 87 -13.96 -8.41 2.52
N VAL A 88 -12.78 -8.24 1.97
CA VAL A 88 -11.73 -7.33 2.46
C VAL A 88 -11.75 -5.93 1.84
N ASN A 89 -12.72 -5.61 0.99
CA ASN A 89 -12.80 -4.34 0.27
C ASN A 89 -13.47 -3.21 1.08
N SER A 90 -13.83 -3.46 2.33
CA SER A 90 -14.50 -2.51 3.20
C SER A 90 -13.88 -2.49 4.59
N ARG A 91 -14.29 -1.53 5.40
CA ARG A 91 -13.96 -1.53 6.81
C ARG A 91 -14.63 -2.71 7.51
N SER A 92 -13.83 -3.53 8.21
CA SER A 92 -14.35 -4.58 9.08
C SER A 92 -15.16 -3.99 10.24
N PRO A 93 -16.25 -4.64 10.68
CA PRO A 93 -16.91 -4.27 11.94
C PRO A 93 -15.98 -4.33 13.15
N ASP A 94 -14.97 -5.21 13.13
CA ASP A 94 -13.99 -5.40 14.21
C ASP A 94 -12.73 -4.56 13.99
N SER A 95 -12.75 -3.60 13.06
CA SER A 95 -11.61 -2.73 12.81
C SER A 95 -11.36 -1.79 13.99
N GLU A 96 -10.09 -1.59 14.31
CA GLU A 96 -9.71 -0.62 15.33
C GLU A 96 -9.96 0.84 14.88
N PRO A 97 -10.15 1.76 15.84
CA PRO A 97 -10.21 3.17 15.51
C PRO A 97 -8.85 3.67 15.02
N TYR A 98 -8.86 4.73 14.21
CA TYR A 98 -7.63 5.44 13.88
C TYR A 98 -7.08 6.15 15.12
N ILE A 99 -5.88 5.76 15.53
CA ILE A 99 -5.10 6.43 16.59
C ILE A 99 -3.81 6.92 15.93
N HIS A 100 -3.60 8.23 15.92
CA HIS A 100 -2.48 8.83 15.18
C HIS A 100 -1.11 8.36 15.68
N SER A 101 -0.91 8.24 16.99
CA SER A 101 0.35 7.73 17.57
C SER A 101 0.67 6.31 17.08
N ASN A 102 -0.33 5.44 16.97
CA ASN A 102 -0.16 4.08 16.47
C ASN A 102 0.16 4.07 14.98
N TYR A 103 -0.51 4.93 14.20
CA TYR A 103 -0.20 5.11 12.79
C TYR A 103 1.24 5.59 12.57
N MET A 104 1.73 6.50 13.42
CA MET A 104 3.11 6.99 13.35
C MET A 104 4.16 5.92 13.70
N ILE A 105 3.82 4.89 14.50
CA ILE A 105 4.69 3.72 14.70
C ILE A 105 4.89 2.99 13.36
N ALA A 106 3.82 2.74 12.63
CA ALA A 106 3.89 2.13 11.31
C ALA A 106 4.60 3.04 10.29
N TRP A 107 4.29 4.35 10.29
CA TRP A 107 4.89 5.30 9.34
C TRP A 107 6.41 5.44 9.51
N LYS A 108 6.91 5.51 10.74
CA LYS A 108 8.35 5.53 11.00
C LYS A 108 9.09 4.30 10.48
N GLN A 109 8.45 3.13 10.51
CA GLN A 109 9.01 1.92 9.90
C GLN A 109 9.03 2.02 8.37
N MET A 110 8.00 2.63 7.75
CA MET A 110 8.02 2.94 6.32
C MET A 110 9.20 3.86 5.96
N GLU A 111 9.45 4.88 6.77
CA GLU A 111 10.61 5.77 6.58
C GLU A 111 11.94 5.04 6.70
N THR A 112 12.05 4.10 7.65
CA THR A 112 13.25 3.24 7.79
C THR A 112 13.48 2.37 6.56
N LEU A 113 12.42 1.84 5.94
CA LEU A 113 12.54 1.05 4.70
C LEU A 113 13.11 1.88 3.53
N VAL A 114 12.79 3.18 3.48
CA VAL A 114 13.42 4.10 2.49
C VAL A 114 14.90 4.29 2.80
N ASP A 115 15.24 4.54 4.08
CA ASP A 115 16.64 4.73 4.50
C ASP A 115 17.49 3.48 4.24
N GLU A 116 16.92 2.28 4.40
CA GLU A 116 17.56 0.98 4.10
C GLU A 116 17.62 0.67 2.58
N GLY A 117 16.97 1.47 1.73
CA GLY A 117 16.91 1.26 0.28
C GLY A 117 16.03 0.08 -0.15
N LEU A 118 15.22 -0.47 0.76
CA LEU A 118 14.29 -1.56 0.45
C LEU A 118 13.05 -1.10 -0.32
N VAL A 119 12.72 0.20 -0.21
CA VAL A 119 11.66 0.83 -0.99
C VAL A 119 12.11 2.19 -1.51
N LYS A 120 11.76 2.55 -2.75
CA LYS A 120 12.08 3.86 -3.33
C LYS A 120 11.13 4.96 -2.86
N SER A 121 9.86 4.62 -2.72
CA SER A 121 8.81 5.55 -2.32
C SER A 121 7.84 4.90 -1.36
N ILE A 122 7.30 5.69 -0.44
CA ILE A 122 6.29 5.25 0.50
C ILE A 122 5.01 6.06 0.33
N GLY A 123 3.89 5.46 0.68
CA GLY A 123 2.62 6.13 0.54
C GLY A 123 1.53 5.54 1.42
N THR A 124 0.36 6.09 1.26
CA THR A 124 -0.82 5.78 2.06
C THR A 124 -1.93 5.24 1.18
N SER A 125 -2.92 4.59 1.79
CA SER A 125 -4.16 4.22 1.12
C SER A 125 -5.36 4.47 2.06
N ASN A 126 -6.52 4.76 1.48
CA ASN A 126 -7.77 4.97 2.22
C ASN A 126 -7.74 6.12 3.26
N MET A 127 -6.85 7.10 3.09
CA MET A 127 -6.78 8.28 3.95
C MET A 127 -7.93 9.26 3.73
N THR A 128 -8.12 10.15 4.70
CA THR A 128 -9.00 11.32 4.62
C THR A 128 -8.16 12.58 4.86
N ILE A 129 -8.66 13.76 4.43
CA ILE A 129 -7.94 15.03 4.61
C ILE A 129 -7.47 15.22 6.06
N PRO A 130 -8.32 15.12 7.10
CA PRO A 130 -7.85 15.33 8.48
C PRO A 130 -6.74 14.36 8.91
N LYS A 131 -6.75 13.12 8.43
CA LYS A 131 -5.69 12.15 8.73
C LYS A 131 -4.40 12.46 7.98
N MET A 132 -4.53 12.92 6.73
CA MET A 132 -3.37 13.38 5.95
C MET A 132 -2.73 14.61 6.59
N ASP A 133 -3.51 15.59 7.03
CA ASP A 133 -2.97 16.82 7.65
C ASP A 133 -2.10 16.51 8.87
N ILE A 134 -2.57 15.62 9.76
CA ILE A 134 -1.77 15.25 10.94
C ILE A 134 -0.57 14.36 10.60
N LEU A 135 -0.66 13.50 9.58
CA LEU A 135 0.50 12.74 9.08
C LEU A 135 1.56 13.69 8.51
N LEU A 136 1.15 14.61 7.63
CA LEU A 136 2.06 15.55 6.96
C LEU A 136 2.75 16.50 7.95
N ARG A 137 2.12 16.82 9.08
CA ARG A 137 2.72 17.58 10.15
C ARG A 137 3.85 16.82 10.86
N ASP A 138 3.69 15.50 11.05
CA ASP A 138 4.51 14.72 11.98
C ASP A 138 5.47 13.74 11.25
N CYS A 139 5.32 13.52 9.94
CA CYS A 139 6.21 12.66 9.18
C CYS A 139 7.55 13.35 8.83
N ARG A 140 8.63 12.59 8.76
CA ARG A 140 9.93 13.02 8.24
C ARG A 140 9.99 12.89 6.71
N ILE A 141 9.49 11.77 6.18
CA ILE A 141 9.38 11.53 4.75
C ILE A 141 7.89 11.63 4.39
N MET A 142 7.56 12.55 3.50
CA MET A 142 6.19 12.73 3.03
C MET A 142 5.73 11.51 2.20
N PRO A 143 4.45 11.15 2.27
CA PRO A 143 3.90 10.17 1.34
C PRO A 143 4.00 10.69 -0.09
N ALA A 144 4.61 9.90 -0.99
CA ALA A 144 4.68 10.23 -2.41
C ALA A 144 3.33 9.94 -3.12
N TYR A 145 2.56 9.02 -2.58
CA TYR A 145 1.31 8.52 -3.19
C TYR A 145 0.21 8.34 -2.15
N ASN A 146 -1.04 8.50 -2.59
CA ASN A 146 -2.22 8.02 -1.87
C ASN A 146 -3.12 7.23 -2.81
N GLU A 147 -3.40 5.97 -2.45
CA GLU A 147 -4.33 5.13 -3.19
C GLU A 147 -5.73 5.23 -2.58
N LYS A 148 -6.74 5.44 -3.43
CA LYS A 148 -8.14 5.53 -3.02
C LYS A 148 -9.09 5.04 -4.11
N GLU A 149 -10.30 4.62 -3.72
CA GLU A 149 -11.35 4.33 -4.69
C GLU A 149 -11.72 5.60 -5.47
N ILE A 150 -11.44 5.58 -6.76
CA ILE A 150 -11.73 6.68 -7.69
C ILE A 150 -12.21 6.06 -9.00
N HIS A 151 -13.41 6.43 -9.42
CA HIS A 151 -14.02 6.00 -10.68
C HIS A 151 -15.06 7.06 -11.16
N PRO A 152 -15.60 6.99 -12.37
CA PRO A 152 -16.48 8.03 -12.91
C PRO A 152 -17.68 8.41 -12.04
N HIS A 153 -18.18 7.49 -11.22
CA HIS A 153 -19.29 7.73 -10.29
C HIS A 153 -18.84 8.13 -8.87
N PHE A 154 -17.51 8.21 -8.62
CA PHE A 154 -16.96 8.49 -7.29
C PHE A 154 -15.61 9.20 -7.40
N GLN A 155 -15.63 10.46 -7.88
CA GLN A 155 -14.42 11.19 -8.30
C GLN A 155 -13.61 11.77 -7.14
N LYS A 156 -14.26 12.20 -6.03
CA LYS A 156 -13.58 12.76 -4.85
C LYS A 156 -12.69 13.98 -5.15
N ASP A 157 -13.14 14.88 -5.98
CA ASP A 157 -12.37 16.01 -6.50
C ASP A 157 -11.67 16.83 -5.42
N ILE A 158 -12.34 17.09 -4.28
CA ILE A 158 -11.76 17.85 -3.16
C ILE A 158 -10.51 17.14 -2.63
N PHE A 159 -10.59 15.83 -2.41
CA PHE A 159 -9.45 15.06 -1.90
C PHE A 159 -8.35 14.89 -2.96
N PHE A 160 -8.74 14.72 -4.20
CA PHE A 160 -7.81 14.61 -5.33
C PHE A 160 -6.98 15.90 -5.48
N ASN A 161 -7.64 17.05 -5.53
CA ASN A 161 -6.97 18.35 -5.62
C ASN A 161 -6.09 18.63 -4.39
N TYR A 162 -6.58 18.31 -3.20
CA TYR A 162 -5.81 18.39 -1.96
C TYR A 162 -4.47 17.64 -2.04
N LEU A 163 -4.45 16.44 -2.63
CA LEU A 163 -3.23 15.64 -2.81
C LEU A 163 -2.29 16.30 -3.83
N LEU A 164 -2.80 16.70 -4.99
CA LEU A 164 -2.01 17.33 -6.05
C LEU A 164 -1.35 18.63 -5.60
N GLU A 165 -2.05 19.48 -4.84
CA GLU A 165 -1.51 20.72 -4.27
C GLU A 165 -0.32 20.48 -3.32
N ARG A 166 -0.17 19.25 -2.82
CA ARG A 166 0.90 18.82 -1.90
C ARG A 166 1.95 17.94 -2.56
N ASN A 167 1.91 17.81 -3.88
CA ASN A 167 2.77 16.92 -4.68
C ASN A 167 2.65 15.44 -4.26
N ILE A 168 1.47 15.02 -3.80
CA ILE A 168 1.15 13.63 -3.51
C ILE A 168 0.36 13.08 -4.69
N GLN A 169 0.91 12.05 -5.35
CA GLN A 169 0.27 11.46 -6.52
C GLN A 169 -0.92 10.59 -6.10
N PRO A 170 -2.16 10.89 -6.54
CA PRO A 170 -3.29 9.99 -6.33
C PRO A 170 -3.22 8.76 -7.23
N ILE A 171 -3.58 7.60 -6.68
CA ILE A 171 -3.75 6.34 -7.40
C ILE A 171 -5.21 5.90 -7.22
N GLY A 172 -5.89 5.60 -8.33
CA GLY A 172 -7.26 5.08 -8.32
C GLY A 172 -7.30 3.56 -8.26
N PHE A 173 -7.99 2.97 -7.27
CA PHE A 173 -8.37 1.56 -7.37
C PHE A 173 -9.84 1.43 -7.80
N CYS A 174 -10.22 0.29 -8.36
CA CYS A 174 -11.53 0.02 -8.96
C CYS A 174 -11.96 1.06 -10.03
N PRO A 175 -11.11 1.44 -10.99
CA PRO A 175 -11.38 2.56 -11.92
C PRO A 175 -12.58 2.34 -12.82
N ILE A 176 -13.02 1.10 -13.01
CA ILE A 176 -14.20 0.72 -13.81
C ILE A 176 -15.39 0.27 -12.97
N VAL A 177 -15.40 0.61 -11.68
CA VAL A 177 -16.39 0.18 -10.68
C VAL A 177 -16.30 -1.31 -10.32
N SER A 178 -16.35 -1.65 -9.05
CA SER A 178 -16.43 -3.04 -8.61
C SER A 178 -17.81 -3.62 -8.93
N PRO A 179 -17.92 -4.83 -9.55
CA PRO A 179 -19.21 -5.35 -10.04
C PRO A 179 -20.23 -5.76 -8.98
N LYS A 180 -20.02 -5.48 -7.71
CA LYS A 180 -21.02 -5.69 -6.64
C LYS A 180 -20.67 -4.85 -5.42
N ARG A 181 -21.38 -3.81 -5.20
CA ARG A 181 -21.77 -3.31 -3.88
C ARG A 181 -23.28 -3.22 -3.78
#